data_531edf3324567cf9cc654819d9ac0101
#
_entry.id   531edf3324567cf9cc654819d9ac0101
#
_cell.length_a   1.000
_cell.length_b   1.000
_cell.length_c   1.000
_cell.angle_alpha   90.00
_cell.angle_beta   90.00
_cell.angle_gamma   90.00
#
_symmetry.space_group_name_H-M   'P 1'
#
loop_
_entity.id
_entity.type
_entity.pdbx_description
1 polymer ?
#
loop_
_entity_poly.entity_id
_entity_poly.type
_entity_poly.pdbx_seq_one_letter_code
_entity_poly.pdbx_strand_id
1 'polypeptide(L)'
;MPYQYVAALAAVLTVSSGLSSRLSAQHPGMPHDTTTKKASTAPAKPKQKPEKTMSGPLGIPMDRMGSGTTWIPDAVTLPSRHATVGSWDVMAHGFVFGQYDKQDGPRGDEQLGSLNWIMVMASRTIAGGHFQARTMLSLDPATVTAKGYPLLLQSGEAYKGQPLHDRQHPHDFFMELGALYQRELTPRVAWSIYAAPSGEPALGPVAFMHRPSAMDNPAAPLSHHWQDATHVSFGVITAGLLAKRWQLETSLFNGREPDEHRWNFDPIKLNSYSGRITFNPAESWSLSAGMGYLKSPEGLHPEESLHRITASILHGRRFGTDGQSASALIWGMNRISGGEARTHSVLIENESIVDSKTTFFGRGELVQKTGADLALGDARAAARFNTGSAQLGYIRELARVRWATVGLGAAGTVNFVPSSLESAYGSRNPLGGFVFVRFRPFHLTRQSMGGMNEMKSEHAGISR
;
A
#
# COMPACT_ATOMS: atom_id res chain seq x y z
N MET A 1 -11.95 -0.78 -26.32
CA MET A 1 -10.94 0.06 -25.62
C MET A 1 -10.05 0.67 -26.69
N PRO A 2 -9.80 1.99 -26.71
CA PRO A 2 -8.87 2.57 -27.67
C PRO A 2 -7.45 2.04 -27.39
N TYR A 3 -6.73 1.71 -28.45
CA TYR A 3 -5.37 1.12 -28.44
C TYR A 3 -4.34 1.90 -27.60
N GLN A 4 -4.54 3.20 -27.36
CA GLN A 4 -3.66 4.06 -26.57
C GLN A 4 -3.55 3.64 -25.08
N TYR A 5 -4.61 3.12 -24.50
CA TYR A 5 -4.61 2.68 -23.08
C TYR A 5 -3.93 1.32 -22.90
N VAL A 6 -3.98 0.46 -23.91
CA VAL A 6 -3.31 -0.85 -23.87
C VAL A 6 -1.79 -0.70 -23.94
N ALA A 7 -1.29 0.28 -24.70
CA ALA A 7 0.14 0.57 -24.81
C ALA A 7 0.74 1.13 -23.51
N ALA A 8 0.00 1.98 -22.78
CA ALA A 8 0.45 2.52 -21.49
C ALA A 8 0.53 1.45 -20.40
N LEU A 9 -0.44 0.54 -20.34
CA LEU A 9 -0.40 -0.62 -19.44
C LEU A 9 0.73 -1.60 -19.79
N ALA A 10 1.04 -1.78 -21.07
CA ALA A 10 2.14 -2.67 -21.52
C ALA A 10 3.52 -2.08 -21.19
N ALA A 11 3.69 -0.75 -21.23
CA ALA A 11 4.96 -0.08 -20.92
C ALA A 11 5.38 -0.27 -19.46
N VAL A 12 4.45 -0.26 -18.51
CA VAL A 12 4.74 -0.51 -17.09
C VAL A 12 5.18 -1.96 -16.86
N LEU A 13 4.64 -2.91 -17.60
CA LEU A 13 5.02 -4.32 -17.52
C LEU A 13 6.41 -4.60 -18.13
N THR A 14 6.77 -3.93 -19.22
CA THR A 14 8.04 -4.18 -19.91
C THR A 14 9.25 -3.60 -19.20
N VAL A 15 9.13 -2.47 -18.49
CA VAL A 15 10.21 -1.91 -17.66
C VAL A 15 10.52 -2.83 -16.47
N SER A 16 9.51 -3.51 -15.90
CA SER A 16 9.71 -4.42 -14.77
C SER A 16 10.30 -5.78 -15.15
N SER A 17 10.09 -6.26 -16.37
CA SER A 17 10.63 -7.53 -16.86
C SER A 17 12.02 -7.41 -17.52
N GLY A 18 12.36 -6.24 -18.07
CA GLY A 18 13.62 -5.99 -18.80
C GLY A 18 14.87 -5.86 -17.93
N LEU A 19 14.73 -5.52 -16.65
CA LEU A 19 15.86 -5.35 -15.70
C LEU A 19 16.42 -6.68 -15.15
N SER A 20 15.80 -7.83 -15.46
CA SER A 20 16.18 -9.14 -14.91
C SER A 20 17.06 -9.99 -15.80
N SER A 21 17.35 -9.59 -17.02
CA SER A 21 18.16 -10.37 -17.96
C SER A 21 19.23 -9.50 -18.59
N ARG A 22 20.41 -9.47 -17.97
CA ARG A 22 21.77 -9.42 -18.52
C ARG A 22 22.78 -8.81 -17.56
N LEU A 23 23.45 -9.68 -16.84
CA LEU A 23 24.83 -9.48 -16.40
C LEU A 23 25.49 -10.87 -16.30
N SER A 24 25.70 -11.50 -17.44
CA SER A 24 26.70 -12.56 -17.61
C SER A 24 27.69 -12.04 -18.63
N ALA A 25 28.70 -11.34 -18.19
CA ALA A 25 29.87 -11.04 -18.99
C ALA A 25 30.68 -12.32 -19.12
N GLN A 26 30.75 -12.87 -20.32
CA GLN A 26 31.74 -13.88 -20.70
C GLN A 26 33.10 -13.21 -20.84
N HIS A 27 34.06 -13.63 -20.02
CA HIS A 27 35.48 -13.38 -20.29
C HIS A 27 36.04 -14.54 -21.14
N PRO A 28 36.84 -14.23 -22.20
CA PRO A 28 37.57 -15.24 -22.94
C PRO A 28 38.75 -15.76 -22.13
N GLY A 29 39.00 -17.04 -22.25
CA GLY A 29 39.97 -17.80 -21.47
C GLY A 29 41.43 -17.42 -21.67
N MET A 30 42.22 -17.66 -20.62
CA MET A 30 43.65 -17.83 -20.64
C MET A 30 44.06 -19.14 -19.94
N PRO A 31 45.21 -19.76 -20.32
CA PRO A 31 45.46 -21.18 -20.12
C PRO A 31 45.90 -21.57 -18.71
N HIS A 32 45.59 -22.83 -18.39
CA HIS A 32 45.95 -23.52 -17.17
C HIS A 32 47.45 -23.54 -16.88
N ASP A 33 47.81 -23.22 -15.66
CA ASP A 33 49.03 -23.72 -15.03
C ASP A 33 48.67 -24.51 -13.77
N THR A 34 49.11 -25.76 -13.74
CA THR A 34 48.82 -26.75 -12.72
C THR A 34 49.86 -26.68 -11.60
N THR A 35 49.52 -26.09 -10.45
CA THR A 35 50.24 -26.34 -9.21
C THR A 35 49.27 -26.62 -8.06
N THR A 36 49.31 -27.87 -7.62
CA THR A 36 48.60 -28.39 -6.46
C THR A 36 49.01 -27.67 -5.19
N LYS A 37 48.10 -26.85 -4.63
CA LYS A 37 48.20 -26.37 -3.25
C LYS A 37 47.14 -27.05 -2.37
N LYS A 38 47.64 -27.68 -1.28
CA LYS A 38 46.88 -28.29 -0.20
C LYS A 38 45.72 -27.41 0.25
N ALA A 39 44.53 -27.97 0.28
CA ALA A 39 43.35 -27.36 0.84
C ALA A 39 43.52 -27.13 2.35
N SER A 40 43.57 -25.87 2.76
CA SER A 40 43.37 -25.46 4.16
C SER A 40 41.87 -25.52 4.46
N THR A 41 41.47 -26.43 5.32
CA THR A 41 40.09 -26.48 5.86
C THR A 41 39.88 -25.31 6.79
N ALA A 42 39.30 -24.21 6.24
CA ALA A 42 38.75 -23.17 7.07
C ALA A 42 37.59 -23.71 7.90
N PRO A 43 37.46 -23.38 9.20
CA PRO A 43 36.37 -23.85 10.01
C PRO A 43 35.02 -23.38 9.42
N ALA A 44 34.08 -24.30 9.27
CA ALA A 44 32.74 -24.01 8.81
C ALA A 44 32.11 -22.94 9.71
N LYS A 45 31.71 -21.79 9.15
CA LYS A 45 30.97 -20.75 9.88
C LYS A 45 29.74 -21.41 10.53
N PRO A 46 29.48 -21.12 11.81
CA PRO A 46 28.32 -21.69 12.50
C PRO A 46 27.06 -21.34 11.70
N LYS A 47 26.21 -22.31 11.41
CA LYS A 47 24.88 -22.11 10.84
C LYS A 47 24.11 -21.22 11.83
N GLN A 48 23.94 -19.94 11.51
CA GLN A 48 23.09 -19.05 12.29
C GLN A 48 21.69 -19.66 12.32
N LYS A 49 21.15 -19.83 13.55
CA LYS A 49 19.74 -20.16 13.75
C LYS A 49 18.91 -19.10 13.05
N PRO A 50 17.88 -19.49 12.25
CA PRO A 50 16.96 -18.52 11.69
C PRO A 50 16.39 -17.67 12.83
N GLU A 51 16.48 -16.35 12.69
CA GLU A 51 15.83 -15.42 13.60
C GLU A 51 14.35 -15.76 13.63
N LYS A 52 13.77 -15.89 14.84
CA LYS A 52 12.36 -16.18 15.00
C LYS A 52 11.55 -15.02 14.39
N THR A 53 11.11 -15.17 13.16
CA THR A 53 9.99 -14.38 12.63
C THR A 53 8.83 -14.56 13.60
N MET A 54 8.25 -13.46 14.09
CA MET A 54 7.07 -13.52 14.94
C MET A 54 5.97 -14.26 14.16
N SER A 55 5.49 -15.35 14.71
CA SER A 55 4.45 -16.16 14.09
C SER A 55 3.15 -15.97 14.85
N GLY A 56 2.09 -15.68 14.12
CA GLY A 56 0.72 -15.73 14.58
C GLY A 56 0.21 -17.17 14.72
N PRO A 57 -1.11 -17.37 14.84
CA PRO A 57 -1.70 -18.69 14.92
C PRO A 57 -1.35 -19.53 13.68
N LEU A 58 -1.33 -20.85 13.84
CA LEU A 58 -0.99 -21.84 12.79
C LEU A 58 0.42 -21.66 12.18
N GLY A 59 1.30 -20.89 12.85
CA GLY A 59 2.62 -20.54 12.33
C GLY A 59 2.60 -19.60 11.12
N ILE A 60 1.52 -18.83 10.93
CA ILE A 60 1.43 -17.81 9.89
C ILE A 60 2.37 -16.65 10.23
N PRO A 61 3.27 -16.23 9.33
CA PRO A 61 4.15 -15.09 9.58
C PRO A 61 3.34 -13.81 9.85
N MET A 62 3.70 -13.06 10.88
CA MET A 62 3.03 -11.78 11.17
C MET A 62 3.31 -10.72 10.09
N ASP A 63 4.46 -10.82 9.42
CA ASP A 63 4.82 -9.97 8.27
C ASP A 63 3.92 -10.16 7.03
N ARG A 64 3.09 -11.22 7.03
CA ARG A 64 2.06 -11.41 5.99
C ARG A 64 0.94 -10.38 6.07
N MET A 65 0.71 -9.73 7.21
CA MET A 65 -0.31 -8.71 7.33
C MET A 65 0.13 -7.42 6.64
N GLY A 66 -0.74 -6.92 5.76
CA GLY A 66 -0.65 -5.59 5.16
C GLY A 66 -1.41 -4.55 6.00
N SER A 67 -2.34 -3.82 5.38
CA SER A 67 -3.28 -2.94 6.08
C SER A 67 -4.46 -3.73 6.65
N GLY A 68 -5.08 -3.24 7.72
CA GLY A 68 -6.20 -3.92 8.35
C GLY A 68 -5.87 -5.40 8.65
N THR A 69 -6.70 -6.29 8.16
CA THR A 69 -6.50 -7.75 8.25
C THR A 69 -6.08 -8.38 6.92
N THR A 70 -5.71 -7.57 5.91
CA THR A 70 -5.29 -8.04 4.59
C THR A 70 -3.98 -8.82 4.62
N TRP A 71 -3.78 -9.71 3.65
CA TRP A 71 -2.54 -10.45 3.48
C TRP A 71 -1.76 -9.97 2.25
N ILE A 72 -0.43 -9.98 2.37
CA ILE A 72 0.54 -9.77 1.29
C ILE A 72 1.31 -11.07 1.01
N PRO A 73 2.05 -11.17 -0.11
CA PRO A 73 2.96 -12.28 -0.37
C PRO A 73 4.07 -12.38 0.69
N ASP A 74 4.35 -13.57 1.22
CA ASP A 74 5.42 -13.81 2.21
C ASP A 74 6.84 -13.54 1.66
N ALA A 75 6.98 -13.54 0.32
CA ALA A 75 8.25 -13.30 -0.35
C ALA A 75 8.74 -11.86 -0.25
N VAL A 76 7.89 -10.90 0.14
CA VAL A 76 8.24 -9.48 0.29
C VAL A 76 7.94 -9.00 1.70
N THR A 77 8.63 -7.95 2.12
CA THR A 77 8.45 -7.37 3.46
C THR A 77 8.29 -5.86 3.37
N LEU A 78 7.51 -5.30 4.30
CA LEU A 78 7.42 -3.85 4.49
C LEU A 78 8.59 -3.38 5.36
N PRO A 79 9.19 -2.21 5.08
CA PRO A 79 10.21 -1.62 5.93
C PRO A 79 9.67 -1.38 7.34
N SER A 80 10.24 -2.03 8.33
CA SER A 80 9.76 -1.98 9.71
C SER A 80 10.89 -2.11 10.73
N ARG A 81 10.59 -1.77 11.97
CA ARG A 81 11.47 -1.96 13.13
C ARG A 81 10.78 -2.84 14.15
N HIS A 82 11.52 -3.79 14.69
CA HIS A 82 11.05 -4.73 15.69
C HIS A 82 11.83 -4.56 16.99
N ALA A 83 11.13 -4.67 18.11
CA ALA A 83 11.70 -4.65 19.44
C ALA A 83 10.83 -5.52 20.37
N THR A 84 11.45 -6.10 21.40
CA THR A 84 10.73 -6.77 22.50
C THR A 84 10.79 -5.86 23.72
N VAL A 85 9.63 -5.50 24.28
CA VAL A 85 9.49 -4.66 25.46
C VAL A 85 8.74 -5.46 26.54
N GLY A 86 9.44 -5.98 27.51
CA GLY A 86 8.88 -6.93 28.46
C GLY A 86 8.36 -8.19 27.76
N SER A 87 7.06 -8.44 27.86
CA SER A 87 6.38 -9.59 27.20
C SER A 87 5.68 -9.19 25.89
N TRP A 88 5.92 -7.99 25.38
CA TRP A 88 5.34 -7.48 24.15
C TRP A 88 6.37 -7.49 23.02
N ASP A 89 5.98 -8.01 21.88
CA ASP A 89 6.68 -7.84 20.62
C ASP A 89 6.10 -6.62 19.90
N VAL A 90 6.93 -5.60 19.70
CA VAL A 90 6.54 -4.32 19.12
C VAL A 90 7.12 -4.17 17.73
N MET A 91 6.28 -3.84 16.76
CA MET A 91 6.69 -3.44 15.40
C MET A 91 6.29 -2.00 15.16
N ALA A 92 7.19 -1.23 14.54
CA ALA A 92 6.90 0.12 14.08
C ALA A 92 7.31 0.28 12.62
N HIS A 93 6.46 0.88 11.82
CA HIS A 93 6.73 1.27 10.44
C HIS A 93 6.04 2.58 10.08
N GLY A 94 6.40 3.19 8.95
CA GLY A 94 5.84 4.46 8.55
C GLY A 94 6.68 5.13 7.49
N PHE A 95 6.12 6.16 6.88
CA PHE A 95 6.75 6.96 5.85
C PHE A 95 6.52 8.45 6.11
N VAL A 96 7.50 9.25 5.73
CA VAL A 96 7.37 10.71 5.63
C VAL A 96 7.92 11.12 4.28
N PHE A 97 7.07 11.79 3.49
CA PHE A 97 7.43 12.39 2.22
C PHE A 97 7.32 13.91 2.37
N GLY A 98 8.44 14.62 2.25
CA GLY A 98 8.42 16.06 2.00
C GLY A 98 8.44 16.26 0.50
N GLN A 99 7.37 16.78 -0.09
CA GLN A 99 7.18 16.78 -1.54
C GLN A 99 6.80 18.15 -2.10
N TYR A 100 7.27 18.42 -3.32
CA TYR A 100 6.73 19.40 -4.22
C TYR A 100 6.00 18.67 -5.33
N ASP A 101 4.73 18.99 -5.48
CA ASP A 101 3.81 18.44 -6.47
C ASP A 101 3.41 19.52 -7.46
N LYS A 102 3.38 19.17 -8.74
CA LYS A 102 2.90 20.03 -9.81
C LYS A 102 2.06 19.26 -10.81
N GLN A 103 0.87 19.79 -11.07
CA GLN A 103 -0.07 19.25 -12.04
C GLN A 103 -0.35 20.35 -13.09
N ASP A 104 -0.26 20.01 -14.38
CA ASP A 104 -0.41 20.95 -15.47
C ASP A 104 -1.88 21.17 -15.89
N GLY A 105 -2.12 22.24 -16.67
CA GLY A 105 -3.40 22.56 -17.31
C GLY A 105 -4.33 23.42 -16.45
N PRO A 106 -5.51 23.79 -17.01
CA PRO A 106 -6.46 24.70 -16.33
C PRO A 106 -7.01 24.18 -14.99
N ARG A 107 -6.96 22.87 -14.76
CA ARG A 107 -7.38 22.20 -13.52
C ARG A 107 -6.19 21.73 -12.69
N GLY A 108 -4.99 22.04 -13.15
CA GLY A 108 -3.76 21.79 -12.42
C GLY A 108 -3.53 22.77 -11.28
N ASP A 109 -2.63 22.40 -10.39
CA ASP A 109 -2.19 23.22 -9.26
C ASP A 109 -0.80 22.76 -8.82
N GLU A 110 -0.14 23.52 -7.96
CA GLU A 110 1.14 23.13 -7.38
C GLU A 110 1.17 23.34 -5.88
N GLN A 111 1.89 22.46 -5.16
CA GLN A 111 1.93 22.50 -3.71
C GLN A 111 3.21 21.92 -3.13
N LEU A 112 3.76 22.60 -2.13
CA LEU A 112 4.74 22.04 -1.21
C LEU A 112 3.99 21.49 0.01
N GLY A 113 4.28 20.26 0.43
CA GLY A 113 3.63 19.63 1.58
C GLY A 113 4.35 18.39 2.05
N SER A 114 3.77 17.73 3.03
CA SER A 114 4.27 16.44 3.52
C SER A 114 3.12 15.46 3.66
N LEU A 115 3.25 14.29 3.03
CA LEU A 115 2.43 13.11 3.30
C LEU A 115 3.17 12.23 4.29
N ASN A 116 2.50 11.80 5.33
CA ASN A 116 3.17 11.06 6.39
C ASN A 116 2.22 10.17 7.18
N TRP A 117 2.78 9.09 7.70
CA TRP A 117 2.08 8.23 8.65
C TRP A 117 3.08 7.38 9.44
N ILE A 118 2.70 7.03 10.65
CA ILE A 118 3.41 6.08 11.50
C ILE A 118 2.44 5.08 12.09
N MET A 119 2.80 3.80 12.02
CA MET A 119 2.04 2.71 12.62
C MET A 119 2.88 1.98 13.66
N VAL A 120 2.28 1.67 14.81
CA VAL A 120 2.86 0.85 15.86
C VAL A 120 1.90 -0.29 16.18
N MET A 121 2.44 -1.50 16.19
CA MET A 121 1.74 -2.71 16.58
C MET A 121 2.45 -3.36 17.78
N ALA A 122 1.70 -3.71 18.82
CA ALA A 122 2.21 -4.40 19.99
C ALA A 122 1.45 -5.72 20.17
N SER A 123 2.17 -6.83 20.13
CA SER A 123 1.61 -8.18 20.13
C SER A 123 2.10 -8.98 21.32
N ARG A 124 1.23 -9.83 21.87
CA ARG A 124 1.59 -10.84 22.86
C ARG A 124 0.58 -11.98 22.92
N THR A 125 0.97 -13.10 23.50
CA THR A 125 0.04 -14.19 23.79
C THR A 125 -0.78 -13.86 25.02
N ILE A 126 -2.13 -13.89 24.90
CA ILE A 126 -3.09 -13.68 25.99
C ILE A 126 -4.18 -14.74 25.86
N ALA A 127 -4.57 -15.35 26.98
CA ALA A 127 -5.68 -16.32 27.05
C ALA A 127 -5.60 -17.44 25.99
N GLY A 128 -4.39 -17.90 25.65
CA GLY A 128 -4.17 -18.97 24.69
C GLY A 128 -4.34 -18.56 23.22
N GLY A 129 -4.38 -17.27 22.94
CA GLY A 129 -4.41 -16.71 21.58
C GLY A 129 -3.40 -15.58 21.41
N HIS A 130 -3.31 -15.04 20.20
CA HIS A 130 -2.47 -13.91 19.85
C HIS A 130 -3.30 -12.62 19.91
N PHE A 131 -2.93 -11.72 20.80
CA PHE A 131 -3.48 -10.38 20.89
C PHE A 131 -2.52 -9.37 20.24
N GLN A 132 -3.04 -8.42 19.47
CA GLN A 132 -2.29 -7.32 18.89
C GLN A 132 -3.08 -6.02 19.07
N ALA A 133 -2.49 -5.04 19.75
CA ALA A 133 -2.95 -3.64 19.74
C ALA A 133 -2.28 -2.91 18.58
N ARG A 134 -3.02 -2.00 17.92
CA ARG A 134 -2.58 -1.31 16.70
C ARG A 134 -2.95 0.15 16.77
N THR A 135 -2.03 1.00 16.37
CA THR A 135 -2.30 2.43 16.15
C THR A 135 -1.57 2.92 14.93
N MET A 136 -2.25 3.70 14.10
CA MET A 136 -1.68 4.38 12.94
C MET A 136 -2.15 5.83 12.97
N LEU A 137 -1.20 6.76 12.89
CA LEU A 137 -1.43 8.20 12.96
C LEU A 137 -0.83 8.89 11.74
N SER A 138 -1.49 9.96 11.28
CA SER A 138 -0.98 10.85 10.23
C SER A 138 -1.04 12.30 10.65
N LEU A 139 -0.05 13.08 10.27
CA LEU A 139 -0.04 14.53 10.41
C LEU A 139 -0.45 15.24 9.11
N ASP A 140 -0.98 14.54 8.13
CA ASP A 140 -1.47 15.13 6.87
C ASP A 140 -2.39 16.33 7.12
N PRO A 141 -3.31 16.33 8.12
CA PRO A 141 -4.16 17.48 8.40
C PRO A 141 -3.41 18.78 8.74
N ALA A 142 -2.15 18.67 9.21
CA ALA A 142 -1.29 19.81 9.51
C ALA A 142 -0.25 20.10 8.41
N THR A 143 0.06 19.14 7.54
CA THR A 143 1.23 19.20 6.65
C THR A 143 0.88 19.30 5.16
N VAL A 144 -0.36 19.02 4.80
CA VAL A 144 -0.97 19.40 3.51
C VAL A 144 -2.16 20.31 3.79
N THR A 145 -2.76 20.93 2.78
CA THR A 145 -3.94 21.78 3.01
C THR A 145 -5.16 20.93 3.39
N ALA A 146 -6.19 21.54 3.98
CA ALA A 146 -7.46 20.87 4.27
C ALA A 146 -8.15 20.32 2.98
N LYS A 147 -7.77 20.83 1.81
CA LYS A 147 -8.16 20.31 0.50
C LYS A 147 -7.24 19.18 0.00
N GLY A 148 -6.27 18.72 0.81
CA GLY A 148 -5.26 17.76 0.40
C GLY A 148 -4.24 18.34 -0.57
N TYR A 149 -3.75 17.52 -1.50
CA TYR A 149 -2.71 17.88 -2.47
C TYR A 149 -3.20 17.70 -3.92
N PRO A 150 -2.64 18.46 -4.89
CA PRO A 150 -3.03 18.37 -6.29
C PRO A 150 -2.81 16.97 -6.86
N LEU A 151 -3.81 16.43 -7.55
CA LEU A 151 -3.72 15.17 -8.28
C LEU A 151 -4.81 15.14 -9.35
N LEU A 152 -4.44 15.41 -10.60
CA LEU A 152 -5.39 15.47 -11.71
C LEU A 152 -6.23 14.20 -11.81
N LEU A 153 -7.50 14.38 -12.14
CA LEU A 153 -8.51 13.33 -12.26
C LEU A 153 -8.90 12.66 -10.93
N GLN A 154 -8.30 13.01 -9.80
CA GLN A 154 -8.73 12.45 -8.52
C GLN A 154 -10.07 13.03 -8.10
N SER A 155 -10.88 12.22 -7.46
CA SER A 155 -12.24 12.54 -7.04
C SER A 155 -12.62 11.72 -5.82
N GLY A 156 -13.71 12.09 -5.19
CA GLY A 156 -14.23 11.54 -3.94
C GLY A 156 -14.13 12.59 -2.84
N GLU A 157 -14.96 12.42 -1.84
CA GLU A 157 -15.09 13.31 -0.70
C GLU A 157 -15.55 14.77 -1.01
N ALA A 158 -15.75 15.53 0.02
CA ALA A 158 -16.21 16.90 -0.04
C ALA A 158 -15.39 17.81 0.87
N TYR A 159 -15.31 19.08 0.52
CA TYR A 159 -14.75 20.12 1.37
C TYR A 159 -15.65 21.34 1.36
N LYS A 160 -16.15 21.75 2.54
CA LYS A 160 -17.08 22.89 2.72
C LYS A 160 -18.32 22.81 1.81
N GLY A 161 -18.89 21.61 1.70
CA GLY A 161 -20.10 21.37 0.91
C GLY A 161 -19.89 21.39 -0.60
N GLN A 162 -18.64 21.34 -1.09
CA GLN A 162 -18.32 21.26 -2.50
C GLN A 162 -17.56 19.95 -2.79
N PRO A 163 -17.76 19.32 -3.96
CA PRO A 163 -17.01 18.13 -4.34
C PRO A 163 -15.51 18.45 -4.47
N LEU A 164 -14.68 17.63 -3.87
CA LEU A 164 -13.25 17.69 -4.04
C LEU A 164 -12.88 16.95 -5.33
N HIS A 165 -12.28 17.65 -6.27
CA HIS A 165 -11.85 17.10 -7.56
C HIS A 165 -10.45 17.59 -7.93
N ASP A 166 -9.71 16.79 -8.71
CA ASP A 166 -8.32 17.05 -9.11
C ASP A 166 -7.38 17.29 -7.92
N ARG A 167 -7.76 16.73 -6.78
CA ARG A 167 -6.99 16.73 -5.53
C ARG A 167 -7.26 15.46 -4.75
N GLN A 168 -6.23 14.93 -4.10
CA GLN A 168 -6.37 13.87 -3.11
C GLN A 168 -6.53 14.50 -1.74
N HIS A 169 -7.56 14.10 -1.01
CA HIS A 169 -7.83 14.53 0.37
C HIS A 169 -6.70 14.11 1.35
N PRO A 170 -6.51 14.81 2.47
CA PRO A 170 -5.58 14.40 3.52
C PRO A 170 -6.15 13.19 4.28
N HIS A 171 -5.28 12.37 4.83
CA HIS A 171 -5.71 11.35 5.79
C HIS A 171 -6.16 11.98 7.11
N ASP A 172 -6.97 11.23 7.86
CA ASP A 172 -7.30 11.58 9.23
C ASP A 172 -6.11 11.37 10.17
N PHE A 173 -6.08 12.13 11.28
CA PHE A 173 -5.05 11.94 12.30
C PHE A 173 -5.07 10.51 12.85
N PHE A 174 -6.26 9.98 13.16
CA PHE A 174 -6.45 8.61 13.59
C PHE A 174 -6.77 7.69 12.40
N MET A 175 -5.78 7.22 11.69
CA MET A 175 -5.98 6.28 10.58
C MET A 175 -6.33 4.87 11.06
N GLU A 176 -5.71 4.42 12.16
CA GLU A 176 -6.08 3.17 12.82
C GLU A 176 -5.90 3.30 14.34
N LEU A 177 -6.90 2.87 15.07
CA LEU A 177 -6.83 2.56 16.50
C LEU A 177 -7.65 1.29 16.71
N GLY A 178 -6.99 0.16 16.96
CA GLY A 178 -7.70 -1.12 16.97
C GLY A 178 -6.97 -2.23 17.70
N ALA A 179 -7.67 -3.33 17.82
CA ALA A 179 -7.16 -4.56 18.41
C ALA A 179 -7.58 -5.76 17.56
N LEU A 180 -6.65 -6.70 17.39
CA LEU A 180 -6.86 -7.99 16.75
C LEU A 180 -6.61 -9.09 17.77
N TYR A 181 -7.53 -10.04 17.87
CA TYR A 181 -7.32 -11.27 18.62
C TYR A 181 -7.54 -12.47 17.71
N GLN A 182 -6.60 -13.41 17.75
CA GLN A 182 -6.62 -14.62 16.93
C GLN A 182 -6.35 -15.85 17.80
N ARG A 183 -7.10 -16.93 17.59
CA ARG A 183 -6.92 -18.17 18.35
C ARG A 183 -7.16 -19.40 17.48
N GLU A 184 -6.35 -20.43 17.68
CA GLU A 184 -6.51 -21.71 17.02
C GLU A 184 -7.76 -22.44 17.55
N LEU A 185 -8.60 -22.89 16.62
CA LEU A 185 -9.72 -23.80 16.87
C LEU A 185 -9.26 -25.26 16.75
N THR A 186 -8.41 -25.50 15.75
CA THR A 186 -7.82 -26.80 15.45
C THR A 186 -6.38 -26.56 14.96
N PRO A 187 -5.52 -27.59 14.84
CA PRO A 187 -4.19 -27.43 14.24
C PRO A 187 -4.17 -26.92 12.78
N ARG A 188 -5.34 -26.75 12.13
CA ARG A 188 -5.46 -26.33 10.74
C ARG A 188 -6.27 -25.06 10.53
N VAL A 189 -7.07 -24.66 11.51
CA VAL A 189 -8.00 -23.53 11.42
C VAL A 189 -7.92 -22.70 12.68
N ALA A 190 -7.84 -21.37 12.52
CA ALA A 190 -7.96 -20.40 13.59
C ALA A 190 -9.11 -19.42 13.28
N TRP A 191 -9.60 -18.73 14.29
CA TRP A 191 -10.52 -17.62 14.14
C TRP A 191 -9.87 -16.32 14.57
N SER A 192 -10.42 -15.22 14.09
CA SER A 192 -9.99 -13.86 14.44
C SER A 192 -11.18 -12.96 14.72
N ILE A 193 -10.97 -12.00 15.62
CA ILE A 193 -11.82 -10.82 15.80
C ILE A 193 -10.91 -9.60 15.74
N TYR A 194 -11.25 -8.64 14.88
CA TYR A 194 -10.66 -7.32 14.83
C TYR A 194 -11.74 -6.30 15.17
N ALA A 195 -11.41 -5.36 16.05
CA ALA A 195 -12.31 -4.28 16.43
C ALA A 195 -11.52 -2.96 16.50
N ALA A 196 -12.04 -1.92 15.88
CA ALA A 196 -11.37 -0.64 15.75
C ALA A 196 -12.36 0.54 15.76
N PRO A 197 -12.24 1.50 16.67
CA PRO A 197 -12.90 2.81 16.54
C PRO A 197 -12.56 3.53 15.24
N SER A 198 -11.30 3.41 14.76
CA SER A 198 -10.86 3.75 13.42
C SER A 198 -10.03 2.61 12.86
N GLY A 199 -10.31 2.15 11.64
CA GLY A 199 -9.58 1.03 11.03
C GLY A 199 -10.11 0.66 9.66
N GLU A 200 -9.70 -0.52 9.17
CA GLU A 200 -10.02 -1.02 7.83
C GLU A 200 -10.93 -2.25 7.90
N PRO A 201 -12.13 -2.22 7.28
CA PRO A 201 -12.99 -3.40 7.15
C PRO A 201 -12.44 -4.41 6.14
N ALA A 202 -12.96 -5.64 6.16
CA ALA A 202 -12.64 -6.67 5.17
C ALA A 202 -13.30 -6.37 3.81
N LEU A 203 -12.85 -5.28 3.18
CA LEU A 203 -13.29 -4.83 1.86
C LEU A 203 -12.09 -4.23 1.10
N GLY A 204 -11.93 -4.64 -0.15
CA GLY A 204 -10.82 -4.13 -0.97
C GLY A 204 -9.51 -4.93 -0.82
N PRO A 205 -8.52 -4.56 -1.65
CA PRO A 205 -7.15 -5.04 -1.55
C PRO A 205 -6.43 -4.38 -0.36
N VAL A 206 -5.18 -4.74 -0.14
CA VAL A 206 -4.27 -4.00 0.75
C VAL A 206 -4.24 -2.53 0.35
N ALA A 207 -4.42 -1.62 1.30
CA ALA A 207 -4.36 -0.17 1.07
C ALA A 207 -3.02 0.22 0.42
N PHE A 208 -3.05 1.18 -0.51
CA PHE A 208 -1.90 1.49 -1.37
C PHE A 208 -0.62 1.80 -0.58
N MET A 209 -0.71 2.47 0.56
CA MET A 209 0.43 2.84 1.41
C MET A 209 1.07 1.64 2.14
N HIS A 210 0.35 0.53 2.28
CA HIS A 210 0.84 -0.74 2.85
C HIS A 210 1.04 -1.83 1.78
N ARG A 211 0.78 -1.51 0.53
CA ARG A 211 0.92 -2.45 -0.58
C ARG A 211 2.38 -2.44 -1.07
N PRO A 212 3.09 -3.57 -1.05
CA PRO A 212 4.52 -3.61 -1.39
C PRO A 212 4.86 -3.13 -2.80
N SER A 213 3.86 -3.04 -3.69
CA SER A 213 4.00 -2.52 -5.06
C SER A 213 3.84 -1.01 -5.19
N ALA A 214 3.50 -0.30 -4.08
CA ALA A 214 3.18 1.13 -4.09
C ALA A 214 3.69 1.91 -2.87
N MET A 215 4.30 1.26 -1.89
CA MET A 215 4.59 1.86 -0.58
C MET A 215 5.55 3.06 -0.65
N ASP A 216 6.41 3.12 -1.65
CA ASP A 216 7.36 4.21 -1.87
C ASP A 216 6.84 5.30 -2.83
N ASN A 217 5.60 5.18 -3.31
CA ASN A 217 4.93 6.15 -4.16
C ASN A 217 4.06 7.09 -3.30
N PRO A 218 4.35 8.41 -3.24
CA PRO A 218 3.55 9.35 -2.44
C PRO A 218 2.14 9.58 -3.02
N ALA A 219 1.93 9.33 -4.32
CA ALA A 219 0.64 9.58 -4.95
C ALA A 219 -0.37 8.46 -4.67
N ALA A 220 -1.57 8.83 -4.22
CA ALA A 220 -2.71 7.93 -4.16
C ALA A 220 -3.10 7.44 -5.57
N PRO A 221 -3.67 6.22 -5.72
CA PRO A 221 -4.20 5.78 -7.01
C PRO A 221 -5.46 6.57 -7.41
N LEU A 222 -5.65 6.82 -8.70
CA LEU A 222 -6.91 7.37 -9.22
C LEU A 222 -8.10 6.42 -8.98
N SER A 223 -7.82 5.14 -8.89
CA SER A 223 -8.77 4.06 -8.63
C SER A 223 -9.12 3.87 -7.15
N HIS A 224 -8.57 4.69 -6.24
CA HIS A 224 -8.71 4.60 -4.79
C HIS A 224 -10.17 4.39 -4.37
N HIS A 225 -11.10 5.23 -4.84
CA HIS A 225 -12.53 5.16 -4.48
C HIS A 225 -13.29 3.96 -5.10
N TRP A 226 -12.65 3.16 -5.94
CA TRP A 226 -13.17 1.90 -6.47
C TRP A 226 -12.57 0.68 -5.79
N GLN A 227 -11.46 0.84 -5.05
CA GLN A 227 -10.63 -0.27 -4.57
C GLN A 227 -10.42 -0.26 -3.06
N ASP A 228 -9.78 0.76 -2.51
CA ASP A 228 -9.26 0.76 -1.14
C ASP A 228 -9.59 2.02 -0.31
N ALA A 229 -10.58 2.84 -0.70
CA ALA A 229 -10.97 4.04 0.04
C ALA A 229 -11.47 3.76 1.47
N THR A 230 -11.92 2.55 1.77
CA THR A 230 -12.37 2.16 3.10
C THR A 230 -11.23 1.84 4.08
N HIS A 231 -9.95 2.08 3.71
CA HIS A 231 -8.83 1.80 4.60
C HIS A 231 -8.80 2.66 5.88
N VAL A 232 -9.55 3.76 5.91
CA VAL A 232 -9.91 4.50 7.12
C VAL A 232 -11.43 4.54 7.20
N SER A 233 -11.99 3.79 8.14
CA SER A 233 -13.43 3.77 8.44
C SER A 233 -13.63 3.86 9.95
N PHE A 234 -14.59 4.67 10.38
CA PHE A 234 -14.89 4.83 11.81
C PHE A 234 -15.87 3.74 12.27
N GLY A 235 -15.43 2.95 13.28
CA GLY A 235 -16.18 1.81 13.79
C GLY A 235 -16.13 0.60 12.87
N VAL A 236 -15.18 -0.29 13.10
CA VAL A 236 -15.01 -1.53 12.34
C VAL A 236 -15.04 -2.72 13.30
N ILE A 237 -15.81 -3.74 12.96
CA ILE A 237 -15.78 -5.05 13.60
C ILE A 237 -15.65 -6.09 12.49
N THR A 238 -14.57 -6.86 12.50
CA THR A 238 -14.32 -7.93 11.53
C THR A 238 -14.18 -9.27 12.24
N ALA A 239 -14.91 -10.28 11.78
CA ALA A 239 -14.74 -11.66 12.18
C ALA A 239 -14.11 -12.45 11.02
N GLY A 240 -13.17 -13.35 11.34
CA GLY A 240 -12.48 -14.15 10.34
C GLY A 240 -12.25 -15.60 10.74
N LEU A 241 -12.17 -16.44 9.71
CA LEU A 241 -11.62 -17.80 9.77
C LEU A 241 -10.37 -17.84 8.90
N LEU A 242 -9.29 -18.41 9.42
CA LEU A 242 -8.03 -18.48 8.72
C LEU A 242 -7.40 -19.87 8.80
N ALA A 243 -6.73 -20.25 7.74
CA ALA A 243 -5.85 -21.39 7.65
C ALA A 243 -4.53 -20.92 7.02
N LYS A 244 -3.52 -21.81 6.91
CA LYS A 244 -2.17 -21.40 6.43
C LYS A 244 -2.15 -20.64 5.09
N ARG A 245 -3.11 -20.91 4.20
CA ARG A 245 -3.11 -20.36 2.83
C ARG A 245 -4.36 -19.56 2.48
N TRP A 246 -5.37 -19.55 3.32
CA TRP A 246 -6.60 -18.80 3.02
C TRP A 246 -7.20 -18.18 4.28
N GLN A 247 -7.97 -17.12 4.06
CA GLN A 247 -8.67 -16.36 5.06
C GLN A 247 -10.04 -15.97 4.50
N LEU A 248 -11.08 -16.15 5.30
CA LEU A 248 -12.45 -15.72 5.00
C LEU A 248 -12.88 -14.75 6.10
N GLU A 249 -13.38 -13.58 5.71
CA GLU A 249 -13.69 -12.51 6.64
C GLU A 249 -15.03 -11.86 6.32
N THR A 250 -15.67 -11.33 7.35
CA THR A 250 -16.84 -10.45 7.24
C THR A 250 -16.71 -9.28 8.19
N SER A 251 -17.19 -8.10 7.78
CA SER A 251 -17.12 -6.89 8.58
C SER A 251 -18.46 -6.18 8.68
N LEU A 252 -18.69 -5.54 9.83
CA LEU A 252 -19.65 -4.47 10.04
C LEU A 252 -18.86 -3.18 10.27
N PHE A 253 -19.25 -2.09 9.62
CA PHE A 253 -18.51 -0.82 9.71
C PHE A 253 -19.39 0.39 9.37
N ASN A 254 -18.89 1.61 9.61
CA ASN A 254 -19.49 2.82 9.11
C ASN A 254 -19.17 2.97 7.62
N GLY A 255 -20.18 3.00 6.77
CA GLY A 255 -20.00 3.10 5.31
C GLY A 255 -19.62 4.48 4.82
N ARG A 256 -19.84 5.52 5.64
CA ARG A 256 -19.47 6.89 5.35
C ARG A 256 -17.95 7.01 5.33
N GLU A 257 -17.40 7.60 4.29
CA GLU A 257 -16.01 8.05 4.27
C GLU A 257 -15.80 9.13 5.33
N PRO A 258 -14.58 9.28 5.90
CA PRO A 258 -14.28 10.31 6.89
C PRO A 258 -14.66 11.69 6.42
N ASP A 259 -15.15 12.55 7.35
CA ASP A 259 -15.52 13.92 7.01
C ASP A 259 -14.31 14.86 6.92
N GLU A 260 -14.53 16.17 6.70
CA GLU A 260 -13.46 17.16 6.57
C GLU A 260 -12.78 17.54 7.90
N HIS A 261 -13.28 17.06 9.03
CA HIS A 261 -12.74 17.33 10.36
C HIS A 261 -11.72 16.27 10.80
N ARG A 262 -10.58 16.26 10.17
CA ARG A 262 -9.55 15.21 10.21
C ARG A 262 -8.87 14.95 11.57
N TRP A 263 -9.23 15.68 12.64
CA TRP A 263 -8.62 15.56 13.97
C TRP A 263 -9.46 14.80 14.99
N ASN A 264 -10.71 14.47 14.67
CA ASN A 264 -11.67 13.80 15.55
C ASN A 264 -12.04 12.41 15.04
N PHE A 265 -12.94 11.74 15.73
CA PHE A 265 -13.60 10.51 15.29
C PHE A 265 -15.00 10.85 14.80
N ASP A 266 -15.38 10.31 13.67
CA ASP A 266 -16.73 10.38 13.17
C ASP A 266 -17.67 9.46 13.96
N PRO A 267 -19.00 9.76 14.00
CA PRO A 267 -19.97 8.93 14.67
C PRO A 267 -20.00 7.49 14.14
N ILE A 268 -19.81 6.52 15.03
CA ILE A 268 -19.85 5.09 14.72
C ILE A 268 -21.31 4.65 14.49
N LYS A 269 -21.63 4.12 13.30
CA LYS A 269 -23.00 3.71 12.93
C LYS A 269 -23.15 2.23 12.60
N LEU A 270 -22.09 1.50 12.27
CA LEU A 270 -22.09 0.06 11.88
C LEU A 270 -23.22 -0.30 10.90
N ASN A 271 -23.43 0.56 9.89
CA ASN A 271 -24.55 0.49 8.96
C ASN A 271 -24.21 -0.14 7.62
N SER A 272 -22.99 -0.61 7.47
CA SER A 272 -22.43 -1.21 6.25
C SER A 272 -21.80 -2.54 6.56
N TYR A 273 -21.68 -3.39 5.55
CA TYR A 273 -21.14 -4.74 5.71
C TYR A 273 -20.34 -5.17 4.49
N SER A 274 -19.40 -6.05 4.71
CA SER A 274 -18.55 -6.61 3.66
C SER A 274 -18.15 -8.05 3.94
N GLY A 275 -17.61 -8.69 2.92
CA GLY A 275 -16.93 -9.97 3.01
C GLY A 275 -15.75 -10.02 2.05
N ARG A 276 -14.67 -10.68 2.49
CA ARG A 276 -13.45 -10.88 1.70
C ARG A 276 -12.93 -12.30 1.87
N ILE A 277 -12.47 -12.88 0.76
CA ILE A 277 -11.66 -14.08 0.76
C ILE A 277 -10.26 -13.73 0.28
N THR A 278 -9.24 -14.28 0.96
CA THR A 278 -7.83 -14.16 0.57
C THR A 278 -7.21 -15.53 0.46
N PHE A 279 -6.38 -15.75 -0.56
CA PHE A 279 -5.69 -17.00 -0.82
C PHE A 279 -4.23 -16.75 -1.21
N ASN A 280 -3.30 -17.32 -0.42
CA ASN A 280 -1.86 -17.30 -0.69
C ASN A 280 -1.42 -18.70 -1.17
N PRO A 281 -1.49 -19.01 -2.48
CA PRO A 281 -1.13 -20.33 -3.02
C PRO A 281 0.34 -20.68 -2.82
N ALA A 282 1.21 -19.68 -2.81
CA ALA A 282 2.65 -19.78 -2.61
C ALA A 282 3.17 -18.53 -1.90
N GLU A 283 4.41 -18.55 -1.43
CA GLU A 283 5.06 -17.42 -0.75
C GLU A 283 5.11 -16.14 -1.61
N SER A 284 5.14 -16.29 -2.94
CA SER A 284 5.22 -15.16 -3.89
C SER A 284 3.86 -14.59 -4.29
N TRP A 285 2.74 -15.17 -3.88
CA TRP A 285 1.41 -14.77 -4.36
C TRP A 285 0.42 -14.53 -3.24
N SER A 286 -0.37 -13.46 -3.38
CA SER A 286 -1.59 -13.25 -2.60
C SER A 286 -2.71 -12.80 -3.53
N LEU A 287 -3.83 -13.50 -3.48
CA LEU A 287 -5.03 -13.24 -4.27
C LEU A 287 -6.17 -12.89 -3.33
N SER A 288 -6.94 -11.86 -3.63
CA SER A 288 -8.13 -11.56 -2.86
C SER A 288 -9.31 -11.18 -3.74
N ALA A 289 -10.51 -11.45 -3.24
CA ALA A 289 -11.77 -10.96 -3.79
C ALA A 289 -12.69 -10.57 -2.63
N GLY A 290 -13.41 -9.47 -2.80
CA GLY A 290 -14.32 -8.96 -1.77
C GLY A 290 -15.50 -8.23 -2.36
N MET A 291 -16.55 -8.14 -1.56
CA MET A 291 -17.74 -7.34 -1.86
C MET A 291 -18.26 -6.65 -0.61
N GLY A 292 -18.89 -5.51 -0.78
CA GLY A 292 -19.49 -4.78 0.32
C GLY A 292 -20.66 -3.91 -0.12
N TYR A 293 -21.52 -3.64 0.86
CA TYR A 293 -22.55 -2.62 0.81
C TYR A 293 -22.12 -1.46 1.73
N LEU A 294 -22.04 -0.26 1.17
CA LEU A 294 -21.69 0.98 1.86
C LEU A 294 -22.92 1.88 1.91
N LYS A 295 -23.37 2.21 3.10
CA LYS A 295 -24.46 3.14 3.33
C LYS A 295 -23.96 4.57 3.30
N SER A 296 -24.46 5.41 2.40
CA SER A 296 -24.14 6.83 2.30
C SER A 296 -22.63 7.11 2.31
N PRO A 297 -21.83 6.53 1.41
CA PRO A 297 -20.38 6.72 1.45
C PRO A 297 -19.98 8.17 1.21
N GLU A 298 -20.64 8.86 0.30
CA GLU A 298 -20.32 10.22 -0.09
C GLU A 298 -21.05 11.27 0.78
N GLY A 299 -20.31 12.29 1.21
CA GLY A 299 -20.84 13.36 2.06
C GLY A 299 -21.93 14.20 1.41
N LEU A 300 -21.82 14.46 0.11
CA LEU A 300 -22.76 15.28 -0.67
C LEU A 300 -24.01 14.53 -1.11
N HIS A 301 -23.99 13.20 -1.12
CA HIS A 301 -25.06 12.33 -1.53
C HIS A 301 -25.45 11.32 -0.45
N PRO A 302 -25.92 11.81 0.75
CA PRO A 302 -26.19 10.96 1.91
C PRO A 302 -27.33 9.97 1.70
N GLU A 303 -28.20 10.18 0.70
CA GLU A 303 -29.28 9.29 0.28
C GLU A 303 -28.78 8.09 -0.53
N GLU A 304 -27.63 8.19 -1.17
CA GLU A 304 -27.08 7.14 -2.01
C GLU A 304 -26.36 6.08 -1.16
N SER A 305 -26.40 4.88 -1.63
CA SER A 305 -25.66 3.75 -1.09
C SER A 305 -24.96 3.02 -2.23
N LEU A 306 -23.88 2.32 -1.92
CA LEU A 306 -22.99 1.76 -2.92
C LEU A 306 -22.77 0.27 -2.70
N HIS A 307 -22.81 -0.52 -3.78
CA HIS A 307 -22.24 -1.86 -3.81
C HIS A 307 -20.87 -1.80 -4.47
N ARG A 308 -19.84 -2.27 -3.75
CA ARG A 308 -18.47 -2.37 -4.24
C ARG A 308 -18.07 -3.84 -4.39
N ILE A 309 -17.42 -4.18 -5.50
CA ILE A 309 -16.78 -5.48 -5.69
C ILE A 309 -15.32 -5.22 -6.10
N THR A 310 -14.40 -5.97 -5.51
CA THR A 310 -12.97 -5.86 -5.78
C THR A 310 -12.34 -7.22 -5.99
N ALA A 311 -11.30 -7.27 -6.80
CA ALA A 311 -10.42 -8.42 -6.91
C ALA A 311 -8.97 -7.94 -7.09
N SER A 312 -8.02 -8.65 -6.48
CA SER A 312 -6.59 -8.33 -6.59
C SER A 312 -5.72 -9.56 -6.73
N ILE A 313 -4.62 -9.39 -7.44
CA ILE A 313 -3.51 -10.32 -7.54
C ILE A 313 -2.25 -9.56 -7.15
N LEU A 314 -1.60 -9.97 -6.06
CA LEU A 314 -0.31 -9.44 -5.64
C LEU A 314 0.76 -10.51 -5.89
N HIS A 315 1.87 -10.10 -6.46
CA HIS A 315 3.04 -10.94 -6.66
C HIS A 315 4.27 -10.29 -6.06
N GLY A 316 5.04 -11.04 -5.31
CA GLY A 316 6.28 -10.60 -4.69
C GLY A 316 7.42 -11.57 -4.95
N ARG A 317 8.63 -11.06 -5.13
CA ARG A 317 9.85 -11.86 -5.23
C ARG A 317 11.04 -11.13 -4.65
N ARG A 318 12.00 -11.90 -4.15
CA ARG A 318 13.35 -11.42 -3.79
C ARG A 318 14.35 -11.84 -4.87
N PHE A 319 15.37 -11.04 -5.06
CA PHE A 319 16.46 -11.33 -6.00
C PHE A 319 17.76 -10.70 -5.49
N GLY A 320 18.89 -11.32 -5.88
CA GLY A 320 20.19 -10.90 -5.34
C GLY A 320 20.25 -11.00 -3.83
N THR A 321 21.06 -10.14 -3.22
CA THR A 321 21.24 -10.07 -1.76
C THR A 321 20.16 -9.21 -1.09
N ASP A 322 19.85 -8.07 -1.68
CA ASP A 322 19.05 -6.98 -1.08
C ASP A 322 17.89 -6.52 -1.97
N GLY A 323 17.66 -7.19 -3.10
CA GLY A 323 16.61 -6.85 -4.04
C GLY A 323 15.26 -7.47 -3.69
N GLN A 324 14.20 -6.69 -3.90
CA GLN A 324 12.83 -7.21 -3.92
C GLN A 324 12.01 -6.49 -4.99
N SER A 325 11.04 -7.18 -5.55
CA SER A 325 10.07 -6.60 -6.47
C SER A 325 8.68 -7.06 -6.10
N ALA A 326 7.74 -6.15 -6.10
CA ALA A 326 6.33 -6.43 -5.90
C ALA A 326 5.51 -5.84 -7.03
N SER A 327 4.50 -6.57 -7.47
CA SER A 327 3.54 -6.14 -8.49
C SER A 327 2.12 -6.37 -8.01
N ALA A 328 1.20 -5.54 -8.48
CA ALA A 328 -0.22 -5.71 -8.25
C ALA A 328 -1.02 -5.53 -9.53
N LEU A 329 -2.06 -6.33 -9.69
CA LEU A 329 -3.16 -6.12 -10.63
C LEU A 329 -4.45 -6.10 -9.82
N ILE A 330 -5.17 -4.98 -9.90
CA ILE A 330 -6.37 -4.76 -9.10
C ILE A 330 -7.51 -4.30 -9.99
N TRP A 331 -8.67 -4.87 -9.76
CA TRP A 331 -9.93 -4.45 -10.37
C TRP A 331 -10.93 -4.06 -9.28
N GLY A 332 -11.66 -2.96 -9.53
CA GLY A 332 -12.76 -2.51 -8.67
C GLY A 332 -13.97 -2.15 -9.49
N MET A 333 -15.17 -2.36 -8.93
CA MET A 333 -16.44 -2.00 -9.51
C MET A 333 -17.35 -1.39 -8.45
N ASN A 334 -17.93 -0.24 -8.76
CA ASN A 334 -18.95 0.43 -7.97
C ASN A 334 -20.29 0.45 -8.69
N ARG A 335 -21.39 0.25 -7.93
CA ARG A 335 -22.76 0.40 -8.39
C ARG A 335 -23.60 1.07 -7.32
N ILE A 336 -24.20 2.21 -7.63
CA ILE A 336 -25.15 2.90 -6.74
C ILE A 336 -26.38 2.02 -6.55
N SER A 337 -26.86 1.89 -5.33
CA SER A 337 -28.05 1.09 -5.00
C SER A 337 -29.29 1.67 -5.67
N GLY A 338 -30.10 0.80 -6.29
CA GLY A 338 -31.28 1.23 -7.08
C GLY A 338 -30.95 1.68 -8.50
N GLY A 339 -29.65 1.89 -8.83
CA GLY A 339 -29.18 2.19 -10.17
C GLY A 339 -28.67 0.95 -10.91
N GLU A 340 -28.74 0.96 -12.25
CA GLU A 340 -28.17 -0.08 -13.11
C GLU A 340 -26.71 0.24 -13.52
N ALA A 341 -26.32 1.50 -13.47
CA ALA A 341 -25.02 1.99 -13.92
C ALA A 341 -23.90 1.45 -13.02
N ARG A 342 -22.89 0.89 -13.68
CA ARG A 342 -21.65 0.41 -13.02
C ARG A 342 -20.49 1.21 -13.54
N THR A 343 -19.56 1.51 -12.66
CA THR A 343 -18.26 2.10 -13.01
C THR A 343 -17.15 1.16 -12.59
N HIS A 344 -16.11 1.08 -13.40
CA HIS A 344 -15.01 0.13 -13.22
C HIS A 344 -13.68 0.85 -13.13
N SER A 345 -12.76 0.24 -12.39
CA SER A 345 -11.36 0.62 -12.39
C SER A 345 -10.47 -0.60 -12.58
N VAL A 346 -9.33 -0.38 -13.24
CA VAL A 346 -8.23 -1.36 -13.34
C VAL A 346 -6.94 -0.62 -13.03
N LEU A 347 -6.14 -1.22 -12.17
CA LEU A 347 -4.81 -0.73 -11.79
C LEU A 347 -3.80 -1.84 -12.00
N ILE A 348 -2.65 -1.49 -12.56
CA ILE A 348 -1.44 -2.29 -12.55
C ILE A 348 -0.30 -1.45 -11.99
N GLU A 349 0.47 -1.99 -11.07
CA GLU A 349 1.62 -1.29 -10.49
C GLU A 349 2.75 -2.24 -10.16
N ASN A 350 3.95 -1.70 -10.09
CA ASN A 350 5.16 -2.38 -9.66
C ASN A 350 6.04 -1.45 -8.85
N GLU A 351 6.69 -2.00 -7.84
CA GLU A 351 7.82 -1.40 -7.17
C GLU A 351 8.97 -2.41 -7.12
N SER A 352 10.16 -1.96 -7.46
CA SER A 352 11.38 -2.75 -7.47
C SER A 352 12.50 -2.04 -6.73
N ILE A 353 12.87 -2.56 -5.57
CA ILE A 353 14.07 -2.18 -4.82
C ILE A 353 15.19 -3.05 -5.37
N VAL A 354 16.05 -2.48 -6.23
CA VAL A 354 17.06 -3.25 -6.99
C VAL A 354 18.24 -3.61 -6.10
N ASP A 355 18.65 -2.67 -5.27
CA ASP A 355 19.70 -2.81 -4.26
C ASP A 355 19.26 -2.04 -3.02
N SER A 356 20.07 -1.97 -1.98
CA SER A 356 19.74 -1.19 -0.78
C SER A 356 19.65 0.33 -1.01
N LYS A 357 19.84 0.82 -2.23
CA LYS A 357 19.95 2.26 -2.56
C LYS A 357 19.04 2.74 -3.67
N THR A 358 18.49 1.85 -4.49
CA THR A 358 17.79 2.22 -5.73
C THR A 358 16.41 1.60 -5.76
N THR A 359 15.37 2.42 -5.88
CA THR A 359 13.98 1.99 -6.04
C THR A 359 13.41 2.57 -7.33
N PHE A 360 12.76 1.73 -8.12
CA PHE A 360 11.91 2.12 -9.24
C PHE A 360 10.48 1.75 -8.90
N PHE A 361 9.55 2.61 -9.25
CA PHE A 361 8.13 2.33 -9.13
C PHE A 361 7.36 2.85 -10.34
N GLY A 362 6.20 2.25 -10.61
CA GLY A 362 5.34 2.68 -11.69
C GLY A 362 3.92 2.18 -11.49
N ARG A 363 2.96 2.93 -12.05
CA ARG A 363 1.53 2.64 -11.98
C ARG A 363 0.85 3.01 -13.30
N GLY A 364 -0.01 2.13 -13.79
CA GLY A 364 -0.93 2.39 -14.88
C GLY A 364 -2.36 2.18 -14.42
N GLU A 365 -3.27 3.10 -14.74
CA GLU A 365 -4.66 3.08 -14.28
C GLU A 365 -5.63 3.40 -15.40
N LEU A 366 -6.78 2.72 -15.37
CA LEU A 366 -7.97 3.05 -16.15
C LEU A 366 -9.15 3.12 -15.20
N VAL A 367 -9.87 4.23 -15.18
CA VAL A 367 -10.98 4.47 -14.28
C VAL A 367 -12.14 5.10 -15.05
N GLN A 368 -13.32 4.51 -14.89
CA GLN A 368 -14.57 5.11 -15.37
C GLN A 368 -15.08 6.07 -14.30
N LYS A 369 -15.10 7.34 -14.61
CA LYS A 369 -15.61 8.41 -13.75
C LYS A 369 -16.88 9.02 -14.32
N THR A 370 -17.77 9.46 -13.44
CA THR A 370 -18.95 10.24 -13.84
C THR A 370 -18.60 11.71 -13.99
N GLY A 371 -19.47 12.48 -14.60
CA GLY A 371 -19.32 13.93 -14.65
C GLY A 371 -19.46 14.58 -13.27
N ALA A 372 -20.18 13.93 -12.35
CA ALA A 372 -20.23 14.32 -10.93
C ALA A 372 -18.87 14.14 -10.27
N ASP A 373 -18.23 12.96 -10.42
CA ASP A 373 -16.87 12.69 -9.92
C ASP A 373 -15.86 13.75 -10.40
N LEU A 374 -16.01 14.23 -11.64
CA LEU A 374 -15.11 15.20 -12.26
C LEU A 374 -15.60 16.66 -12.10
N ALA A 375 -16.67 16.90 -11.33
CA ALA A 375 -17.27 18.22 -11.14
C ALA A 375 -17.48 19.00 -12.44
N LEU A 376 -18.16 18.38 -13.41
CA LEU A 376 -18.40 18.95 -14.75
C LEU A 376 -19.74 19.73 -14.87
N GLY A 377 -20.41 19.94 -13.75
CA GLY A 377 -21.72 20.59 -13.65
C GLY A 377 -22.89 19.64 -13.94
N ASP A 378 -24.11 20.05 -13.54
CA ASP A 378 -25.32 19.22 -13.51
C ASP A 378 -25.68 18.62 -14.86
N ALA A 379 -25.54 19.37 -15.94
CA ALA A 379 -25.84 18.92 -17.30
C ALA A 379 -25.02 17.70 -17.74
N ARG A 380 -23.88 17.46 -17.13
CA ARG A 380 -22.96 16.35 -17.44
C ARG A 380 -22.77 15.37 -16.29
N ALA A 381 -23.42 15.58 -15.15
CA ALA A 381 -23.20 14.80 -13.91
C ALA A 381 -23.33 13.29 -14.14
N ALA A 382 -24.33 12.83 -14.85
CA ALA A 382 -24.57 11.41 -15.16
C ALA A 382 -23.70 10.86 -16.32
N ALA A 383 -23.01 11.72 -17.08
CA ALA A 383 -22.17 11.27 -18.19
C ALA A 383 -20.96 10.48 -17.68
N ARG A 384 -20.56 9.44 -18.40
CA ARG A 384 -19.42 8.58 -18.00
C ARG A 384 -18.23 8.81 -18.93
N PHE A 385 -17.05 8.89 -18.33
CA PHE A 385 -15.79 9.16 -18.98
C PHE A 385 -14.77 8.06 -18.61
N ASN A 386 -14.12 7.50 -19.63
CA ASN A 386 -12.96 6.65 -19.42
C ASN A 386 -11.72 7.55 -19.28
N THR A 387 -11.17 7.58 -18.10
CA THR A 387 -9.94 8.33 -17.77
C THR A 387 -8.84 7.35 -17.40
N GLY A 388 -7.61 7.81 -17.35
CA GLY A 388 -6.50 6.97 -16.92
C GLY A 388 -5.24 7.78 -16.66
N SER A 389 -4.22 7.10 -16.14
CA SER A 389 -2.89 7.65 -15.94
C SER A 389 -1.81 6.60 -16.14
N ALA A 390 -0.61 7.06 -16.47
CA ALA A 390 0.61 6.27 -16.41
C ALA A 390 1.67 7.08 -15.65
N GLN A 391 2.25 6.50 -14.61
CA GLN A 391 3.25 7.11 -13.75
C GLN A 391 4.49 6.26 -13.69
N LEU A 392 5.66 6.90 -13.69
CA LEU A 392 6.96 6.27 -13.42
C LEU A 392 7.72 7.13 -12.42
N GLY A 393 8.40 6.48 -11.48
CA GLY A 393 9.18 7.14 -10.44
C GLY A 393 10.47 6.39 -10.10
N TYR A 394 11.35 7.15 -9.50
CA TYR A 394 12.68 6.70 -9.09
C TYR A 394 13.05 7.30 -7.75
N ILE A 395 13.72 6.50 -6.91
CA ILE A 395 14.27 6.97 -5.62
C ILE A 395 15.71 6.49 -5.49
N ARG A 396 16.58 7.42 -5.05
CA ARG A 396 17.94 7.11 -4.63
C ARG A 396 18.08 7.34 -3.14
N GLU A 397 18.49 6.31 -2.40
CA GLU A 397 18.85 6.44 -0.99
C GLU A 397 20.15 7.26 -0.87
N LEU A 398 20.10 8.37 -0.13
CA LEU A 398 21.21 9.29 0.06
C LEU A 398 21.97 9.01 1.36
N ALA A 399 21.24 8.67 2.44
CA ALA A 399 21.80 8.51 3.76
C ALA A 399 21.07 7.46 4.59
N ARG A 400 21.79 6.90 5.55
CA ARG A 400 21.26 6.15 6.69
C ARG A 400 21.41 7.00 7.95
N VAL A 401 20.31 7.20 8.66
CA VAL A 401 20.28 7.91 9.93
C VAL A 401 19.74 6.96 10.99
N ARG A 402 20.51 6.70 12.03
CA ARG A 402 20.21 5.84 13.20
C ARG A 402 19.24 4.66 12.94
N TRP A 403 17.97 4.90 12.60
CA TRP A 403 16.92 3.90 12.45
C TRP A 403 16.13 4.01 11.12
N ALA A 404 16.46 4.99 10.28
CA ALA A 404 15.76 5.26 9.03
C ALA A 404 16.74 5.48 7.87
N THR A 405 16.22 5.37 6.63
CA THR A 405 16.87 5.83 5.41
C THR A 405 16.26 7.12 4.93
N VAL A 406 17.08 7.94 4.27
CA VAL A 406 16.68 9.17 3.59
C VAL A 406 16.90 8.98 2.11
N GLY A 407 15.83 9.05 1.33
CA GLY A 407 15.85 8.94 -0.14
C GLY A 407 15.39 10.22 -0.81
N LEU A 408 16.00 10.56 -1.93
CA LEU A 408 15.53 11.59 -2.86
C LEU A 408 14.84 10.89 -4.03
N GLY A 409 13.64 11.33 -4.35
CA GLY A 409 12.83 10.73 -5.40
C GLY A 409 12.15 11.75 -6.30
N ALA A 410 11.74 11.26 -7.47
CA ALA A 410 10.91 11.99 -8.41
C ALA A 410 9.99 11.01 -9.14
N ALA A 411 8.82 11.50 -9.54
CA ALA A 411 7.88 10.77 -10.40
C ALA A 411 7.25 11.71 -11.42
N GLY A 412 7.03 11.19 -12.63
CA GLY A 412 6.30 11.86 -13.70
C GLY A 412 5.03 11.06 -14.04
N THR A 413 3.94 11.77 -14.31
CA THR A 413 2.63 11.22 -14.65
C THR A 413 2.13 11.81 -15.97
N VAL A 414 1.62 10.94 -16.83
CA VAL A 414 0.83 11.33 -18.01
C VAL A 414 -0.60 10.88 -17.73
N ASN A 415 -1.53 11.83 -17.74
CA ASN A 415 -2.95 11.54 -17.61
C ASN A 415 -3.59 11.39 -18.99
N PHE A 416 -4.70 10.67 -19.07
CA PHE A 416 -5.43 10.41 -20.31
C PHE A 416 -6.89 10.80 -20.12
N VAL A 417 -7.37 11.73 -20.95
CA VAL A 417 -8.77 12.14 -20.96
C VAL A 417 -9.37 11.99 -22.37
N PRO A 418 -10.66 11.69 -22.49
CA PRO A 418 -11.33 11.71 -23.79
C PRO A 418 -11.37 13.11 -24.38
N SER A 419 -11.48 13.23 -25.71
CA SER A 419 -11.52 14.53 -26.43
C SER A 419 -12.58 15.50 -25.90
N SER A 420 -13.70 14.97 -25.39
CA SER A 420 -14.78 15.78 -24.81
C SER A 420 -14.40 16.47 -23.48
N LEU A 421 -13.25 16.14 -22.88
CA LEU A 421 -12.68 16.78 -21.69
C LEU A 421 -11.43 17.61 -21.98
N GLU A 422 -10.96 17.65 -23.22
CA GLU A 422 -9.74 18.36 -23.60
C GLU A 422 -9.78 19.84 -23.22
N SER A 423 -10.92 20.52 -23.46
CA SER A 423 -11.09 21.93 -23.07
C SER A 423 -11.02 22.16 -21.55
N ALA A 424 -11.47 21.19 -20.75
CA ALA A 424 -11.44 21.29 -19.31
C ALA A 424 -10.02 21.09 -18.73
N TYR A 425 -9.22 20.21 -19.35
CA TYR A 425 -7.88 19.86 -18.86
C TYR A 425 -6.74 20.51 -19.68
N GLY A 426 -7.08 21.27 -20.73
CA GLY A 426 -6.12 21.96 -21.62
C GLY A 426 -5.39 21.06 -22.62
N SER A 427 -5.48 19.74 -22.42
CA SER A 427 -4.85 18.72 -23.27
C SER A 427 -5.57 17.39 -23.08
N ARG A 428 -5.45 16.50 -24.08
CA ARG A 428 -5.86 15.09 -23.91
C ARG A 428 -4.88 14.28 -23.06
N ASN A 429 -3.67 14.80 -22.85
CA ASN A 429 -2.60 14.17 -22.09
C ASN A 429 -1.97 15.18 -21.10
N PRO A 430 -2.73 15.71 -20.12
CA PRO A 430 -2.17 16.62 -19.14
C PRO A 430 -1.12 15.91 -18.29
N LEU A 431 -0.04 16.64 -17.96
CA LEU A 431 1.09 16.10 -17.23
C LEU A 431 1.00 16.44 -15.74
N GLY A 432 1.67 15.64 -14.93
CA GLY A 432 1.86 15.87 -13.51
C GLY A 432 3.18 15.28 -13.02
N GLY A 433 3.61 15.68 -11.84
CA GLY A 433 4.82 15.10 -11.27
C GLY A 433 5.12 15.56 -9.85
N PHE A 434 6.03 14.83 -9.22
CA PHE A 434 6.47 15.05 -7.85
C PHE A 434 8.00 15.02 -7.79
N VAL A 435 8.56 15.87 -6.93
CA VAL A 435 9.92 15.72 -6.40
C VAL A 435 9.82 15.64 -4.89
N PHE A 436 10.48 14.70 -4.28
CA PHE A 436 10.30 14.45 -2.84
C PHE A 436 11.54 13.93 -2.13
N VAL A 437 11.62 14.22 -0.85
CA VAL A 437 12.52 13.54 0.10
C VAL A 437 11.69 12.57 0.91
N ARG A 438 12.12 11.32 0.99
CA ARG A 438 11.44 10.26 1.73
C ARG A 438 12.25 9.80 2.93
N PHE A 439 11.58 9.65 4.07
CA PHE A 439 12.09 9.00 5.27
C PHE A 439 11.28 7.74 5.53
N ARG A 440 11.94 6.61 5.74
CA ARG A 440 11.31 5.36 6.16
C ARG A 440 12.25 4.50 6.98
N PRO A 441 11.76 3.51 7.77
CA PRO A 441 12.62 2.53 8.44
C PRO A 441 13.53 1.81 7.43
N PHE A 442 14.62 1.25 7.90
CA PHE A 442 15.48 0.43 7.04
C PHE A 442 14.68 -0.74 6.49
N HIS A 443 14.91 -1.04 5.22
CA HIS A 443 14.56 -2.34 4.70
C HIS A 443 15.50 -3.37 5.32
N LEU A 444 14.95 -4.33 6.10
CA LEU A 444 15.75 -5.35 6.76
C LEU A 444 16.19 -6.39 5.71
N THR A 445 17.46 -6.35 5.35
CA THR A 445 18.09 -7.37 4.51
C THR A 445 18.70 -8.46 5.41
N ARG A 446 18.87 -9.67 4.89
CA ARG A 446 19.56 -10.76 5.62
C ARG A 446 20.95 -10.35 6.14
N GLN A 447 21.65 -9.44 5.47
CA GLN A 447 22.97 -8.95 5.88
C GLN A 447 22.90 -7.92 7.02
N SER A 448 21.88 -7.06 7.07
CA SER A 448 21.72 -6.08 8.16
C SER A 448 21.35 -6.71 9.49
N MET A 449 20.74 -7.89 9.46
CA MET A 449 20.43 -8.68 10.66
C MET A 449 21.69 -9.28 11.31
N GLY A 450 22.70 -9.70 10.52
CA GLY A 450 23.98 -10.21 11.03
C GLY A 450 24.84 -9.14 11.71
N GLY A 451 24.91 -7.94 11.15
CA GLY A 451 25.77 -6.85 11.66
C GLY A 451 25.26 -6.18 12.94
N MET A 452 23.96 -6.26 13.25
CA MET A 452 23.42 -5.71 14.50
C MET A 452 23.75 -6.57 15.73
N ASN A 453 24.02 -7.87 15.55
CA ASN A 453 24.46 -8.75 16.63
C ASN A 453 25.95 -8.57 16.95
N GLU A 454 26.78 -8.20 15.98
CA GLU A 454 28.21 -7.90 16.22
C GLU A 454 28.39 -6.62 17.05
N MET A 455 27.62 -5.55 16.79
CA MET A 455 27.66 -4.31 17.58
C MET A 455 27.17 -4.47 19.04
N LYS A 456 26.27 -5.41 19.30
CA LYS A 456 25.83 -5.70 20.69
C LYS A 456 26.88 -6.50 21.49
N SER A 457 27.71 -7.30 20.83
CA SER A 457 28.79 -8.04 21.50
C SER A 457 30.01 -7.18 21.82
N GLU A 458 30.31 -6.16 21.02
CA GLU A 458 31.40 -5.23 21.30
C GLU A 458 31.11 -4.26 22.46
N HIS A 459 29.84 -3.86 22.65
CA HIS A 459 29.46 -2.99 23.79
C HIS A 459 29.31 -3.76 25.12
N ALA A 460 29.17 -5.08 25.10
CA ALA A 460 29.18 -5.90 26.31
C ALA A 460 30.58 -6.28 26.81
N GLY A 461 31.64 -6.02 26.01
CA GLY A 461 33.05 -6.31 26.32
C GLY A 461 33.83 -5.17 26.97
N ILE A 462 33.25 -3.96 27.12
CA ILE A 462 33.96 -2.78 27.64
C ILE A 462 33.60 -2.46 29.11
N SER A 463 32.77 -3.24 29.76
CA SER A 463 32.51 -3.12 31.21
C SER A 463 32.98 -4.35 31.97
N ARG A 464 34.26 -4.49 32.13
CA ARG A 464 34.96 -5.21 33.20
C ARG A 464 36.23 -4.48 33.61
#